data_8fee4b882010623fc5a09b6a1d6218e8
#
_entry.id   8fee4b882010623fc5a09b6a1d6218e8
#
_cell.length_a   1.000
_cell.length_b   1.000
_cell.length_c   1.000
_cell.angle_alpha   90.00
_cell.angle_beta   90.00
_cell.angle_gamma   90.00
#
_symmetry.space_group_name_H-M   'P 1'
#
loop_
_entity.id
_entity.type
_entity.pdbx_description
1 polymer ?
#
loop_
_entity_poly.entity_id
_entity_poly.type
_entity_poly.pdbx_seq_one_letter_code
_entity_poly.pdbx_strand_id
1 'polypeptide(L)'
;MFVDLVIRQLVHEPVMMLDLCAAPGGKSTALRAALPEGSLLFSNEPMRTRSQILAENIQKFGHPDMIVTNNYPRDYKKSKLQFDVILTDVPCSGEGMFRKDDGAIEEWSLQNVDNCWHLQREIVSDIWNCLKPGGILIYSTCTFN
;
A
#
# COMPACT_ATOMS: atom_id res chain seq x y z
N MET A 1 -6.52 0.19 13.35
CA MET A 1 -6.48 -0.46 12.03
C MET A 1 -5.62 -1.72 12.11
N PHE A 2 -5.96 -2.77 11.39
CA PHE A 2 -5.28 -4.06 11.59
C PHE A 2 -3.79 -4.04 11.16
N VAL A 3 -3.47 -3.30 10.12
CA VAL A 3 -2.08 -3.23 9.59
C VAL A 3 -1.10 -2.59 10.58
N ASP A 4 -1.52 -1.57 11.32
CA ASP A 4 -0.65 -0.93 12.32
C ASP A 4 -0.33 -1.85 13.50
N LEU A 5 -1.25 -2.73 13.87
CA LEU A 5 -1.00 -3.77 14.87
C LEU A 5 0.08 -4.74 14.41
N VAL A 6 0.04 -5.17 13.14
CA VAL A 6 1.06 -6.05 12.57
C VAL A 6 2.44 -5.38 12.64
N ILE A 7 2.53 -4.11 12.27
CA ILE A 7 3.79 -3.35 12.34
C ILE A 7 4.30 -3.27 13.77
N ARG A 8 3.45 -2.94 14.73
CA ARG A 8 3.84 -2.84 16.14
C ARG A 8 4.36 -4.16 16.72
N GLN A 9 3.84 -5.28 16.23
CA GLN A 9 4.26 -6.61 16.68
C GLN A 9 5.55 -7.09 16.04
N LEU A 10 5.81 -6.73 14.77
CA LEU A 10 6.89 -7.31 13.98
C LEU A 10 8.08 -6.38 13.77
N VAL A 11 7.91 -5.06 13.88
CA VAL A 11 8.95 -4.07 13.58
C VAL A 11 9.35 -3.35 14.85
N HIS A 12 10.57 -3.63 15.34
CA HIS A 12 11.09 -3.09 16.60
C HIS A 12 12.31 -2.19 16.43
N GLU A 13 12.88 -2.13 15.23
CA GLU A 13 14.00 -1.29 14.85
C GLU A 13 13.66 -0.40 13.66
N PRO A 14 14.34 0.74 13.46
CA PRO A 14 14.12 1.59 12.31
C PRO A 14 14.23 0.84 10.98
N VAL A 15 13.27 1.04 10.10
CA VAL A 15 13.18 0.37 8.80
C VAL A 15 12.89 1.37 7.68
N MET A 16 13.18 0.95 6.46
CA MET A 16 12.69 1.60 5.25
C MET A 16 11.48 0.82 4.74
N MET A 17 10.31 1.44 4.74
CA MET A 17 9.03 0.83 4.37
C MET A 17 8.42 1.48 3.13
N LEU A 18 7.79 0.67 2.30
CA LEU A 18 6.97 1.10 1.16
C LEU A 18 5.50 0.74 1.40
N ASP A 19 4.63 1.75 1.33
CA ASP A 19 3.18 1.61 1.17
C ASP A 19 2.85 1.83 -0.31
N LEU A 20 2.62 0.77 -1.06
CA LEU A 20 2.60 0.77 -2.53
C LEU A 20 1.37 1.44 -3.14
N CYS A 21 0.21 1.32 -2.48
CA CYS A 21 -1.07 1.88 -2.91
C CYS A 21 -1.68 2.70 -1.77
N ALA A 22 -1.08 3.83 -1.46
CA ALA A 22 -1.27 4.53 -0.20
C ALA A 22 -2.49 5.47 -0.15
N ALA A 23 -2.98 5.95 -1.29
CA ALA A 23 -4.07 6.93 -1.31
C ALA A 23 -5.37 6.37 -0.67
N PRO A 24 -6.11 7.20 0.08
CA PRO A 24 -5.92 8.63 0.30
C PRO A 24 -4.91 9.00 1.41
N GLY A 25 -4.30 8.04 2.13
CA GLY A 25 -3.24 8.29 3.10
C GLY A 25 -3.55 7.88 4.54
N GLY A 26 -4.75 7.39 4.83
CA GLY A 26 -5.14 6.97 6.18
C GLY A 26 -4.30 5.80 6.71
N LYS A 27 -4.00 4.82 5.87
CA LYS A 27 -3.10 3.72 6.24
C LYS A 27 -1.67 4.21 6.42
N SER A 28 -1.16 5.04 5.51
CA SER A 28 0.19 5.60 5.60
C SER A 28 0.43 6.37 6.90
N THR A 29 -0.50 7.22 7.31
CA THR A 29 -0.37 7.96 8.57
C THR A 29 -0.42 7.04 9.79
N ALA A 30 -1.29 6.04 9.79
CA ALA A 30 -1.33 5.02 10.84
C ALA A 30 -0.04 4.19 10.90
N LEU A 31 0.52 3.81 9.75
CA LEU A 31 1.79 3.11 9.64
C LEU A 31 2.93 3.96 10.17
N ARG A 32 3.00 5.24 9.81
CA ARG A 32 4.04 6.14 10.34
C ARG A 32 4.01 6.22 11.86
N ALA A 33 2.81 6.31 12.44
CA ALA A 33 2.62 6.33 13.88
C ALA A 33 3.03 5.01 14.57
N ALA A 34 2.90 3.89 13.87
CA ALA A 34 3.25 2.56 14.37
C ALA A 34 4.74 2.22 14.20
N LEU A 35 5.41 2.78 13.18
CA LEU A 35 6.82 2.52 12.91
C LEU A 35 7.73 3.13 13.98
N PRO A 36 8.86 2.46 14.31
CA PRO A 36 9.88 3.02 15.19
C PRO A 36 10.40 4.36 14.67
N GLU A 37 10.78 5.24 15.58
CA GLU A 37 11.46 6.50 15.26
C GLU A 37 12.73 6.21 14.45
N GLY A 38 13.03 7.04 13.47
CA GLY A 38 14.14 6.85 12.53
C GLY A 38 13.81 5.99 11.33
N SER A 39 12.60 5.41 11.26
CA SER A 39 12.12 4.72 10.05
C SER A 39 11.74 5.74 8.97
N LEU A 40 11.93 5.35 7.71
CA LEU A 40 11.51 6.12 6.53
C LEU A 40 10.37 5.41 5.81
N LEU A 41 9.25 6.10 5.59
CA LEU A 41 8.09 5.58 4.91
C LEU A 41 7.92 6.22 3.53
N PHE A 42 7.96 5.40 2.49
CA PHE A 42 7.56 5.78 1.13
C PHE A 42 6.08 5.48 0.95
N SER A 43 5.29 6.53 0.73
CA SER A 43 3.86 6.42 0.44
C SER A 43 3.64 6.67 -1.04
N ASN A 44 3.34 5.60 -1.77
CA ASN A 44 3.20 5.62 -3.23
C ASN A 44 1.75 5.48 -3.66
N GLU A 45 1.43 6.11 -4.77
CA GLU A 45 0.15 5.95 -5.46
C GLU A 45 0.35 6.01 -6.97
N PRO A 46 -0.06 4.97 -7.72
CA PRO A 46 0.09 4.95 -9.17
C PRO A 46 -0.75 6.00 -9.91
N MET A 47 -1.95 6.30 -9.41
CA MET A 47 -2.88 7.24 -10.02
C MET A 47 -2.52 8.68 -9.64
N ARG A 48 -2.18 9.51 -10.64
CA ARG A 48 -1.72 10.89 -10.40
C ARG A 48 -2.70 11.74 -9.59
N THR A 49 -3.99 11.69 -9.91
CA THR A 49 -5.01 12.45 -9.19
C THR A 49 -5.12 12.02 -7.73
N ARG A 50 -5.04 10.72 -7.45
CA ARG A 50 -5.07 10.17 -6.10
C ARG A 50 -3.76 10.46 -5.35
N SER A 51 -2.63 10.49 -6.05
CA SER A 51 -1.34 10.85 -5.44
C SER A 51 -1.29 12.29 -4.94
N GLN A 52 -2.00 13.21 -5.60
CA GLN A 52 -2.15 14.59 -5.14
C GLN A 52 -2.92 14.67 -3.82
N ILE A 53 -4.02 13.93 -3.70
CA ILE A 53 -4.79 13.82 -2.45
C ILE A 53 -3.92 13.20 -1.34
N LEU A 54 -3.17 12.16 -1.67
CA LEU A 54 -2.20 11.54 -0.75
C LEU A 54 -1.19 12.57 -0.24
N ALA A 55 -0.58 13.33 -1.15
CA ALA A 55 0.41 14.35 -0.81
C ALA A 55 -0.15 15.41 0.14
N GLU A 56 -1.37 15.90 -0.11
CA GLU A 56 -2.04 16.85 0.77
C GLU A 56 -2.26 16.28 2.18
N ASN A 57 -2.73 15.04 2.27
CA ASN A 57 -2.98 14.37 3.55
C ASN A 57 -1.69 14.10 4.33
N ILE A 58 -0.63 13.68 3.65
CA ILE A 58 0.69 13.47 4.28
C ILE A 58 1.28 14.80 4.76
N GLN A 59 1.15 15.86 3.98
CA GLN A 59 1.59 17.20 4.37
C GLN A 59 0.86 17.71 5.61
N LYS A 60 -0.46 17.50 5.68
CA LYS A 60 -1.27 17.84 6.88
C LYS A 60 -0.85 17.05 8.11
N PHE A 61 -0.47 15.80 7.94
CA PHE A 61 0.05 14.97 9.02
C PHE A 61 1.39 15.49 9.56
N GLY A 62 2.24 16.01 8.67
CA GLY A 62 3.41 16.83 9.03
C GLY A 62 4.62 16.05 9.55
N HIS A 63 4.69 14.73 9.42
CA HIS A 63 5.86 13.97 9.82
C HIS A 63 6.97 14.08 8.76
N PRO A 64 8.24 14.40 9.15
CA PRO A 64 9.33 14.65 8.18
C PRO A 64 9.83 13.37 7.47
N ASP A 65 9.68 12.20 8.08
CA ASP A 65 10.22 10.92 7.57
C ASP A 65 9.20 10.16 6.71
N MET A 66 8.49 10.89 5.86
CA MET A 66 7.55 10.38 4.87
C MET A 66 7.85 10.98 3.50
N ILE A 67 7.91 10.13 2.48
CA ILE A 67 8.14 10.52 1.09
C ILE A 67 6.96 10.08 0.25
N VAL A 68 6.31 11.01 -0.45
CA VAL A 68 5.21 10.70 -1.38
C VAL A 68 5.78 10.50 -2.78
N THR A 69 5.38 9.40 -3.42
CA THR A 69 5.77 9.07 -4.79
C THR A 69 4.55 8.74 -5.65
N ASN A 70 4.71 8.93 -6.96
CA ASN A 70 3.67 8.62 -7.94
C ASN A 70 4.26 7.71 -9.03
N ASN A 71 4.33 6.42 -8.75
CA ASN A 71 4.94 5.42 -9.62
C ASN A 71 4.09 4.17 -9.71
N TYR A 72 4.26 3.43 -10.81
CA TYR A 72 3.77 2.06 -10.91
C TYR A 72 4.74 1.08 -10.21
N PRO A 73 4.27 -0.12 -9.82
CA PRO A 73 5.14 -1.12 -9.21
C PRO A 73 6.39 -1.45 -10.03
N ARG A 74 6.25 -1.51 -11.35
CA ARG A 74 7.36 -1.76 -12.29
C ARG A 74 8.45 -0.68 -12.24
N ASP A 75 8.11 0.56 -11.89
CA ASP A 75 9.07 1.66 -11.77
C ASP A 75 9.96 1.46 -10.54
N TYR A 76 9.42 0.93 -9.45
CA TYR A 76 10.20 0.53 -8.29
C TYR A 76 11.15 -0.61 -8.59
N LYS A 77 10.71 -1.61 -9.37
CA LYS A 77 11.58 -2.69 -9.84
C LYS A 77 12.79 -2.14 -10.60
N LYS A 78 12.58 -1.16 -11.50
CA LYS A 78 13.63 -0.50 -12.26
C LYS A 78 14.57 0.35 -11.40
N SER A 79 14.05 0.95 -10.32
CA SER A 79 14.81 1.81 -9.42
C SER A 79 15.89 1.08 -8.62
N LYS A 80 15.78 -0.24 -8.49
CA LYS A 80 16.62 -1.10 -7.63
C LYS A 80 16.59 -0.74 -6.14
N LEU A 81 15.65 0.08 -5.70
CA LEU A 81 15.41 0.34 -4.29
C LEU A 81 14.98 -0.96 -3.60
N GLN A 82 15.42 -1.13 -2.36
CA GLN A 82 15.05 -2.26 -1.52
C GLN A 82 14.50 -1.79 -0.19
N PHE A 83 13.42 -2.44 0.24
CA PHE A 83 12.70 -2.10 1.47
C PHE A 83 12.74 -3.25 2.46
N ASP A 84 12.76 -2.93 3.74
CA ASP A 84 12.62 -3.90 4.83
C ASP A 84 11.20 -4.41 4.97
N VAL A 85 10.22 -3.54 4.71
CA VAL A 85 8.79 -3.84 4.81
C VAL A 85 8.06 -3.24 3.60
N ILE A 86 7.19 -4.02 2.98
CA ILE A 86 6.32 -3.54 1.89
C ILE A 86 4.88 -3.90 2.23
N LEU A 87 3.99 -2.90 2.18
CA LEU A 87 2.54 -3.08 2.20
C LEU A 87 1.99 -2.98 0.79
N THR A 88 1.28 -4.00 0.36
CA THR A 88 0.50 -4.01 -0.87
C THR A 88 -0.99 -4.12 -0.54
N ASP A 89 -1.65 -2.96 -0.45
CA ASP A 89 -3.11 -2.89 -0.38
C ASP A 89 -3.63 -2.83 -1.82
N VAL A 90 -3.88 -4.00 -2.37
CA VAL A 90 -4.06 -4.17 -3.81
C VAL A 90 -5.47 -3.88 -4.28
N PRO A 91 -5.66 -3.46 -5.54
CA PRO A 91 -6.98 -3.38 -6.16
C PRO A 91 -7.71 -4.71 -6.09
N CYS A 92 -9.00 -4.67 -5.82
CA CYS A 92 -9.85 -5.85 -5.69
C CYS A 92 -11.23 -5.64 -6.32
N SER A 93 -12.07 -6.68 -6.28
CA SER A 93 -13.44 -6.63 -6.79
C SER A 93 -14.36 -5.68 -6.02
N GLY A 94 -13.91 -5.12 -4.90
CA GLY A 94 -14.68 -4.15 -4.13
C GLY A 94 -15.71 -4.75 -3.19
N GLU A 95 -15.72 -6.05 -2.96
CA GLU A 95 -16.72 -6.74 -2.11
C GLU A 95 -16.76 -6.20 -0.67
N GLY A 96 -15.64 -5.77 -0.14
CA GLY A 96 -15.57 -5.14 1.16
C GLY A 96 -16.32 -3.79 1.27
N MET A 97 -16.69 -3.21 0.13
CA MET A 97 -17.45 -1.95 0.06
C MET A 97 -18.97 -2.17 -0.07
N PHE A 98 -19.46 -3.40 -0.22
CA PHE A 98 -20.89 -3.70 -0.43
C PHE A 98 -21.81 -3.12 0.66
N ARG A 99 -21.32 -2.95 1.86
CA ARG A 99 -22.08 -2.35 2.97
C ARG A 99 -22.10 -0.83 2.98
N LYS A 100 -21.24 -0.20 2.19
CA LYS A 100 -21.02 1.25 2.20
C LYS A 100 -21.41 1.94 0.90
N ASP A 101 -21.44 1.17 -0.17
CA ASP A 101 -21.62 1.70 -1.54
C ASP A 101 -22.41 0.68 -2.38
N ASP A 102 -23.66 1.01 -2.68
CA ASP A 102 -24.54 0.17 -3.49
C ASP A 102 -24.00 0.03 -4.92
N GLY A 103 -23.30 1.04 -5.44
CA GLY A 103 -22.65 0.98 -6.74
C GLY A 103 -21.59 -0.11 -6.83
N ALA A 104 -20.93 -0.45 -5.73
CA ALA A 104 -19.95 -1.53 -5.68
C ALA A 104 -20.58 -2.90 -5.99
N ILE A 105 -21.84 -3.11 -5.62
CA ILE A 105 -22.59 -4.34 -5.92
C ILE A 105 -22.91 -4.41 -7.42
N GLU A 106 -23.31 -3.28 -8.01
CA GLU A 106 -23.64 -3.19 -9.44
C GLU A 106 -22.41 -3.38 -10.34
N GLU A 107 -21.25 -2.91 -9.89
CA GLU A 107 -19.98 -3.04 -10.60
C GLU A 107 -19.34 -4.43 -10.49
N TRP A 108 -19.80 -5.23 -9.52
CA TRP A 108 -19.22 -6.55 -9.29
C TRP A 108 -19.53 -7.52 -10.44
N SER A 109 -18.51 -8.27 -10.87
CA SER A 109 -18.66 -9.38 -11.85
C SER A 109 -17.54 -10.39 -11.65
N LEU A 110 -17.78 -11.64 -12.06
CA LEU A 110 -16.75 -12.68 -12.08
C LEU A 110 -15.56 -12.28 -12.97
N GLN A 111 -15.80 -11.60 -14.08
CA GLN A 111 -14.73 -11.10 -14.94
C GLN A 111 -13.88 -10.06 -14.25
N ASN A 112 -14.50 -9.17 -13.46
CA ASN A 112 -13.76 -8.17 -12.67
C ASN A 112 -12.94 -8.83 -11.56
N VAL A 113 -13.45 -9.85 -10.89
CA VAL A 113 -12.71 -10.66 -9.92
C VAL A 113 -11.45 -11.26 -10.56
N ASP A 114 -11.60 -11.87 -11.73
CA ASP A 114 -10.49 -12.48 -12.46
C ASP A 114 -9.44 -11.43 -12.91
N ASN A 115 -9.89 -10.29 -13.43
CA ASN A 115 -9.01 -9.18 -13.82
C ASN A 115 -8.22 -8.64 -12.62
N CYS A 116 -8.87 -8.46 -11.47
CA CYS A 116 -8.21 -8.01 -10.25
C CYS A 116 -7.18 -9.02 -9.76
N TRP A 117 -7.48 -10.32 -9.82
CA TRP A 117 -6.55 -11.36 -9.44
C TRP A 117 -5.28 -11.36 -10.29
N HIS A 118 -5.41 -11.22 -11.63
CA HIS A 118 -4.26 -11.11 -12.52
C HIS A 118 -3.42 -9.86 -12.22
N LEU A 119 -4.07 -8.71 -12.00
CA LEU A 119 -3.39 -7.48 -11.64
C LEU A 119 -2.65 -7.59 -10.30
N GLN A 120 -3.27 -8.21 -9.31
CA GLN A 120 -2.64 -8.44 -8.00
C GLN A 120 -1.37 -9.29 -8.12
N ARG A 121 -1.39 -10.34 -8.93
CA ARG A 121 -0.21 -11.18 -9.20
C ARG A 121 0.90 -10.39 -9.88
N GLU A 122 0.57 -9.57 -10.86
CA GLU A 122 1.53 -8.71 -11.55
C GLU A 122 2.19 -7.72 -10.58
N ILE A 123 1.40 -7.05 -9.74
CA ILE A 123 1.89 -6.11 -8.72
C ILE A 123 2.86 -6.80 -7.77
N VAL A 124 2.49 -7.94 -7.21
CA VAL A 124 3.35 -8.68 -6.28
C VAL A 124 4.62 -9.16 -6.97
N SER A 125 4.52 -9.65 -8.21
CA SER A 125 5.70 -10.08 -8.99
C SER A 125 6.68 -8.93 -9.23
N ASP A 126 6.19 -7.74 -9.57
CA ASP A 126 7.02 -6.58 -9.81
C ASP A 126 7.72 -6.06 -8.54
N ILE A 127 7.01 -6.10 -7.41
CA ILE A 127 7.52 -5.52 -6.17
C ILE A 127 8.38 -6.51 -5.35
N TRP A 128 8.27 -7.80 -5.59
CA TRP A 128 8.96 -8.84 -4.81
C TRP A 128 10.47 -8.61 -4.72
N ASN A 129 11.09 -8.20 -5.83
CA ASN A 129 12.52 -7.95 -5.88
C ASN A 129 12.96 -6.66 -5.15
N CYS A 130 12.00 -5.82 -4.77
CA CYS A 130 12.23 -4.63 -3.95
C CYS A 130 12.19 -4.93 -2.45
N LEU A 131 11.85 -6.15 -2.07
CA LEU A 131 11.90 -6.61 -0.68
C LEU A 131 13.29 -7.17 -0.38
N LYS A 132 13.92 -6.67 0.68
CA LYS A 132 15.20 -7.19 1.16
C LYS A 132 15.06 -8.65 1.61
N PRO A 133 16.13 -9.48 1.48
CA PRO A 133 16.16 -10.78 2.12
C PRO A 133 15.87 -10.66 3.62
N GLY A 134 14.94 -11.49 4.14
CA GLY A 134 14.48 -11.39 5.53
C GLY A 134 13.45 -10.29 5.79
N GLY A 135 13.07 -9.53 4.75
CA GLY A 135 12.04 -8.50 4.84
C GLY A 135 10.62 -9.05 4.97
N ILE A 136 9.66 -8.17 5.22
CA ILE A 136 8.25 -8.51 5.46
C ILE A 136 7.41 -7.91 4.33
N LEU A 137 6.63 -8.76 3.65
CA LEU A 137 5.57 -8.34 2.73
C LEU A 137 4.22 -8.50 3.41
N ILE A 138 3.46 -7.42 3.48
CA ILE A 138 2.08 -7.43 3.95
C ILE A 138 1.17 -7.28 2.73
N TYR A 139 0.36 -8.29 2.49
CA TYR A 139 -0.63 -8.31 1.41
C TYR A 139 -2.03 -8.09 1.99
N SER A 140 -2.70 -7.07 1.51
CA SER A 140 -4.03 -6.66 1.98
C SER A 140 -4.97 -6.47 0.79
N THR A 141 -6.22 -6.86 0.99
CA THR A 141 -7.29 -6.67 0.00
C THR A 141 -8.62 -6.48 0.73
N CYS A 142 -9.59 -5.86 0.06
CA CYS A 142 -10.94 -5.66 0.59
C CYS A 142 -11.98 -6.61 -0.06
N THR A 143 -11.55 -7.75 -0.54
CA THR A 143 -12.42 -8.78 -1.14
C THR A 143 -12.57 -9.98 -0.23
N PHE A 144 -13.63 -10.77 -0.46
CA PHE A 144 -13.88 -12.08 0.16
C PHE A 144 -13.51 -13.25 -0.76
N ASN A 145 -13.18 -12.97 -2.01
CA ASN A 145 -12.75 -13.94 -3.04
C ASN A 145 -11.24 -13.95 -3.22
#